data_cb0846e19a9da46ef4efff81b4580bfe
#
_entry.id   cb0846e19a9da46ef4efff81b4580bfe
#
_cell.length_a   1.000
_cell.length_b   1.000
_cell.length_c   1.000
_cell.angle_alpha   90.00
_cell.angle_beta   90.00
_cell.angle_gamma   90.00
#
_symmetry.space_group_name_H-M   'P 1'
#
loop_
_entity.id
_entity.type
_entity.pdbx_description
1 polymer ?
#
loop_
_entity_poly.entity_id
_entity_poly.type
_entity_poly.pdbx_seq_one_letter_code
_entity_poly.pdbx_strand_id
1 'polypeptide(L)'
;MKAYLHQALNGSVKIIMAGVVSFLCITAAAPENLPKGTFETGLFQPLRYGLSENIEISTHPVLMFFIPNLAVQKRHPNWAGLTLVSRHSLVVPTPLLKMVTKKGVGGFISPEFDIPLMIALKNEIQLKRTLNDSWLLSGTAGLTLAYCSKKLDKRTTIDLPVVFPRLGVFYNRYGVNFRLGFAGSLLPKLDLLTDLNVLFLPGMEEGFAFEHKNLLTWTLSNRTDIQIGYKLIFGEYPFGIQWHLLPLLDFLWHW
;
A
#
# COMPACT_ATOMS: atom_id res chain seq x y z
N MET A 1 6.80 -11.25 36.08
CA MET A 1 6.01 -11.87 35.00
C MET A 1 5.14 -10.86 34.25
N LYS A 2 4.29 -10.03 34.89
CA LYS A 2 3.46 -9.02 34.20
C LYS A 2 4.25 -7.99 33.38
N ALA A 3 5.39 -7.50 33.86
CA ALA A 3 6.22 -6.52 33.17
C ALA A 3 6.85 -7.10 31.88
N TYR A 4 7.34 -8.34 31.92
CA TYR A 4 7.88 -9.03 30.72
C TYR A 4 6.80 -9.27 29.66
N LEU A 5 5.59 -9.65 30.08
CA LEU A 5 4.47 -9.84 29.16
C LEU A 5 4.07 -8.54 28.47
N HIS A 6 4.07 -7.43 29.23
CA HIS A 6 3.78 -6.08 28.72
C HIS A 6 4.85 -5.60 27.72
N GLN A 7 6.11 -5.87 28.01
CA GLN A 7 7.23 -5.51 27.13
C GLN A 7 7.25 -6.35 25.85
N ALA A 8 6.91 -7.65 25.94
CA ALA A 8 6.77 -8.55 24.78
C ALA A 8 5.60 -8.14 23.89
N LEU A 9 4.44 -7.80 24.46
CA LEU A 9 3.25 -7.32 23.73
C LEU A 9 3.55 -5.99 23.00
N ASN A 10 4.22 -5.04 23.66
CA ASN A 10 4.66 -3.79 23.02
C ASN A 10 5.67 -4.03 21.88
N GLY A 11 6.57 -5.00 22.03
CA GLY A 11 7.49 -5.41 20.97
C GLY A 11 6.73 -5.98 19.75
N SER A 12 5.79 -6.88 19.97
CA SER A 12 5.01 -7.51 18.89
C SER A 12 4.17 -6.51 18.12
N VAL A 13 3.55 -5.53 18.79
CA VAL A 13 2.77 -4.48 18.12
C VAL A 13 3.65 -3.57 17.27
N LYS A 14 4.84 -3.22 17.76
CA LYS A 14 5.81 -2.43 16.97
C LYS A 14 6.24 -3.18 15.71
N ILE A 15 6.47 -4.49 15.80
CA ILE A 15 6.81 -5.34 14.65
C ILE A 15 5.65 -5.39 13.65
N ILE A 16 4.41 -5.57 14.11
CA ILE A 16 3.23 -5.56 13.26
C ILE A 16 3.07 -4.20 12.57
N MET A 17 3.22 -3.10 13.31
CA MET A 17 3.14 -1.75 12.73
C MET A 17 4.26 -1.50 11.72
N ALA A 18 5.49 -1.94 12.01
CA ALA A 18 6.59 -1.87 11.04
C ALA A 18 6.28 -2.68 9.77
N GLY A 19 5.71 -3.88 9.92
CA GLY A 19 5.24 -4.70 8.79
C GLY A 19 4.15 -4.01 7.97
N VAL A 20 3.16 -3.39 8.64
CA VAL A 20 2.11 -2.60 7.97
C VAL A 20 2.69 -1.43 7.21
N VAL A 21 3.61 -0.67 7.81
CA VAL A 21 4.28 0.46 7.14
C VAL A 21 5.09 -0.04 5.95
N SER A 22 5.87 -1.10 6.11
CA SER A 22 6.65 -1.70 5.02
C SER A 22 5.74 -2.16 3.87
N PHE A 23 4.65 -2.87 4.17
CA PHE A 23 3.65 -3.27 3.18
C PHE A 23 3.07 -2.07 2.42
N LEU A 24 2.64 -1.03 3.13
CA LEU A 24 2.09 0.18 2.51
C LEU A 24 3.13 0.94 1.68
N CYS A 25 4.42 0.79 1.99
CA CYS A 25 5.51 1.39 1.24
C CYS A 25 5.84 0.64 -0.04
N ILE A 26 5.88 -0.70 0.01
CA ILE A 26 6.39 -1.54 -1.07
C ILE A 26 5.30 -1.87 -2.10
N THR A 27 4.02 -1.94 -1.69
CA THR A 27 2.94 -2.19 -2.65
C THR A 27 2.96 -1.19 -3.81
N ALA A 28 3.59 -1.59 -4.89
CA ALA A 28 3.51 -0.91 -6.18
C ALA A 28 2.38 -1.54 -7.00
N ALA A 29 1.80 -0.76 -7.91
CA ALA A 29 1.13 -1.41 -9.02
C ALA A 29 2.19 -2.21 -9.78
N ALA A 30 2.05 -3.52 -9.80
CA ALA A 30 2.96 -4.36 -10.59
C ALA A 30 2.95 -3.90 -12.05
N PRO A 31 4.09 -3.91 -12.72
CA PRO A 31 4.18 -3.44 -14.10
C PRO A 31 3.25 -4.23 -15.02
N GLU A 32 3.08 -5.52 -14.78
CA GLU A 32 2.22 -6.38 -15.62
C GLU A 32 1.33 -7.30 -14.77
N ASN A 33 0.22 -7.79 -15.39
CA ASN A 33 -0.59 -8.85 -14.79
C ASN A 33 0.19 -10.16 -14.86
N LEU A 34 0.04 -10.98 -13.82
CA LEU A 34 0.60 -12.31 -13.81
C LEU A 34 -0.09 -13.21 -14.86
N PRO A 35 0.66 -14.10 -15.52
CA PRO A 35 0.10 -15.14 -16.37
C PRO A 35 -0.91 -16.00 -15.59
N LYS A 36 -1.88 -16.57 -16.30
CA LYS A 36 -2.88 -17.47 -15.70
C LYS A 36 -2.21 -18.64 -14.96
N GLY A 37 -2.65 -18.87 -13.73
CA GLY A 37 -2.19 -19.99 -12.91
C GLY A 37 -0.86 -19.78 -12.20
N THR A 38 -0.22 -18.60 -12.37
CA THR A 38 1.04 -18.28 -11.69
C THR A 38 0.79 -17.52 -10.39
N PHE A 39 1.71 -17.68 -9.45
CA PHE A 39 1.74 -16.99 -8.17
C PHE A 39 3.00 -16.16 -8.02
N GLU A 40 2.89 -15.06 -7.32
CA GLU A 40 4.00 -14.23 -6.88
C GLU A 40 3.72 -13.74 -5.46
N THR A 41 4.71 -13.73 -4.61
CA THR A 41 4.65 -13.09 -3.28
C THR A 41 6.00 -12.54 -2.89
N GLY A 42 5.99 -11.49 -2.06
CA GLY A 42 7.16 -11.01 -1.37
C GLY A 42 7.00 -11.14 0.14
N LEU A 43 8.06 -10.82 0.88
CA LEU A 43 8.00 -10.76 2.34
C LEU A 43 7.02 -9.66 2.79
N PHE A 44 7.05 -8.51 2.11
CA PHE A 44 6.19 -7.34 2.36
C PHE A 44 5.25 -7.04 1.20
N GLN A 45 5.32 -7.78 0.10
CA GLN A 45 4.39 -7.66 -1.01
C GLN A 45 3.22 -8.64 -0.87
N PRO A 46 2.05 -8.29 -1.43
CA PRO A 46 0.90 -9.18 -1.41
C PRO A 46 1.18 -10.47 -2.18
N LEU A 47 0.51 -11.54 -1.79
CA LEU A 47 0.33 -12.70 -2.64
C LEU A 47 -0.55 -12.29 -3.83
N ARG A 48 -0.04 -12.49 -5.02
CA ARG A 48 -0.70 -12.23 -6.30
C ARG A 48 -0.96 -13.57 -7.00
N TYR A 49 -2.11 -13.67 -7.66
CA TYR A 49 -2.50 -14.86 -8.43
C TYR A 49 -3.14 -14.45 -9.76
N GLY A 50 -2.59 -14.96 -10.86
CA GLY A 50 -3.15 -14.82 -12.18
C GLY A 50 -4.39 -15.71 -12.36
N LEU A 51 -5.59 -15.14 -12.21
CA LEU A 51 -6.85 -15.89 -12.37
C LEU A 51 -7.14 -16.19 -13.85
N SER A 52 -6.79 -15.26 -14.72
CA SER A 52 -6.87 -15.40 -16.18
C SER A 52 -5.81 -14.49 -16.81
N GLU A 53 -5.65 -14.55 -18.14
CA GLU A 53 -4.73 -13.68 -18.87
C GLU A 53 -4.94 -12.18 -18.62
N ASN A 54 -6.14 -11.79 -18.20
CA ASN A 54 -6.53 -10.40 -18.02
C ASN A 54 -6.96 -10.06 -16.58
N ILE A 55 -7.06 -11.04 -15.69
CA ILE A 55 -7.56 -10.82 -14.33
C ILE A 55 -6.56 -11.38 -13.32
N GLU A 56 -6.16 -10.56 -12.39
CA GLU A 56 -5.31 -10.88 -11.26
C GLU A 56 -6.05 -10.56 -9.96
N ILE A 57 -5.90 -11.42 -8.96
CA ILE A 57 -6.33 -11.16 -7.59
C ILE A 57 -5.11 -11.09 -6.68
N SER A 58 -5.20 -10.26 -5.64
CA SER A 58 -4.12 -10.15 -4.68
C SER A 58 -4.62 -9.87 -3.27
N THR A 59 -3.93 -10.43 -2.28
CA THR A 59 -4.16 -10.20 -0.85
C THR A 59 -2.84 -10.35 -0.11
N HIS A 60 -2.67 -9.69 1.02
CA HIS A 60 -1.49 -9.90 1.85
C HIS A 60 -1.80 -10.93 2.95
N PRO A 61 -1.26 -12.16 2.89
CA PRO A 61 -1.66 -13.26 3.76
C PRO A 61 -1.50 -12.93 5.24
N VAL A 62 -0.35 -12.39 5.64
CA VAL A 62 -0.05 -12.04 7.04
C VAL A 62 -0.94 -10.90 7.54
N LEU A 63 -1.11 -9.85 6.73
CA LEU A 63 -1.93 -8.70 7.10
C LEU A 63 -3.43 -9.00 7.08
N MET A 64 -3.88 -10.03 6.37
CA MET A 64 -5.29 -10.41 6.29
C MET A 64 -5.92 -10.63 7.67
N PHE A 65 -5.14 -11.09 8.66
CA PHE A 65 -5.60 -11.30 10.04
C PHE A 65 -5.82 -9.98 10.80
N PHE A 66 -5.12 -8.91 10.44
CA PHE A 66 -5.16 -7.62 11.13
C PHE A 66 -5.86 -6.55 10.31
N ILE A 67 -5.66 -6.58 9.01
CA ILE A 67 -6.24 -5.67 8.02
C ILE A 67 -6.76 -6.53 6.88
N PRO A 68 -7.97 -7.11 6.98
CA PRO A 68 -8.59 -7.82 5.86
C PRO A 68 -8.50 -6.98 4.58
N ASN A 69 -7.91 -7.54 3.54
CA ASN A 69 -7.63 -6.84 2.31
C ASN A 69 -7.77 -7.78 1.10
N LEU A 70 -8.30 -7.27 0.01
CA LEU A 70 -8.43 -7.97 -1.25
C LEU A 70 -8.35 -6.95 -2.39
N ALA A 71 -7.65 -7.30 -3.45
CA ALA A 71 -7.67 -6.49 -4.66
C ALA A 71 -7.90 -7.38 -5.89
N VAL A 72 -8.62 -6.82 -6.85
CA VAL A 72 -8.83 -7.40 -8.18
C VAL A 72 -8.31 -6.40 -9.20
N GLN A 73 -7.46 -6.86 -10.09
CA GLN A 73 -6.91 -6.07 -11.19
C GLN A 73 -7.36 -6.70 -12.52
N LYS A 74 -7.84 -5.85 -13.44
CA LYS A 74 -8.28 -6.29 -14.77
C LYS A 74 -7.57 -5.47 -15.84
N ARG A 75 -6.91 -6.19 -16.76
CA ARG A 75 -6.38 -5.63 -18.01
C ARG A 75 -7.50 -5.57 -19.04
N HIS A 76 -7.65 -4.42 -19.66
CA HIS A 76 -8.62 -4.21 -20.74
C HIS A 76 -7.92 -4.28 -22.11
N PRO A 77 -8.68 -4.42 -23.20
CA PRO A 77 -8.12 -4.33 -24.54
C PRO A 77 -7.31 -3.04 -24.73
N ASN A 78 -6.23 -3.13 -25.47
CA ASN A 78 -5.41 -1.96 -25.77
C ASN A 78 -6.22 -0.91 -26.54
N TRP A 79 -6.07 0.34 -26.15
CA TRP A 79 -6.71 1.49 -26.76
C TRP A 79 -5.67 2.51 -27.17
N ALA A 80 -5.62 2.84 -28.48
CA ALA A 80 -4.69 3.84 -29.04
C ALA A 80 -3.20 3.62 -28.63
N GLY A 81 -2.73 2.37 -28.57
CA GLY A 81 -1.36 2.04 -28.15
C GLY A 81 -1.12 2.11 -26.64
N LEU A 82 -2.16 2.31 -25.86
CA LEU A 82 -2.14 2.30 -24.40
C LEU A 82 -2.76 1.01 -23.87
N THR A 83 -2.17 0.43 -22.84
CA THR A 83 -2.79 -0.63 -22.04
C THR A 83 -3.57 0.00 -20.90
N LEU A 84 -4.87 -0.23 -20.86
CA LEU A 84 -5.74 0.20 -19.78
C LEU A 84 -5.86 -0.91 -18.74
N VAL A 85 -5.66 -0.57 -17.47
CA VAL A 85 -5.81 -1.48 -16.34
C VAL A 85 -6.72 -0.84 -15.30
N SER A 86 -7.74 -1.55 -14.84
CA SER A 86 -8.53 -1.15 -13.67
C SER A 86 -8.15 -2.01 -12.48
N ARG A 87 -8.09 -1.39 -11.29
CA ARG A 87 -7.84 -2.08 -10.02
C ARG A 87 -8.86 -1.63 -8.99
N HIS A 88 -9.47 -2.61 -8.32
CA HIS A 88 -10.44 -2.41 -7.26
C HIS A 88 -9.91 -3.11 -6.02
N SER A 89 -9.79 -2.39 -4.90
CA SER A 89 -9.27 -2.97 -3.66
C SER A 89 -10.14 -2.60 -2.47
N LEU A 90 -10.40 -3.60 -1.64
CA LEU A 90 -11.14 -3.50 -0.39
C LEU A 90 -10.18 -3.64 0.78
N VAL A 91 -10.32 -2.78 1.80
CA VAL A 91 -9.48 -2.80 3.01
C VAL A 91 -10.36 -2.53 4.23
N VAL A 92 -10.16 -3.33 5.29
CA VAL A 92 -10.88 -3.21 6.57
C VAL A 92 -9.88 -3.01 7.71
N PRO A 93 -9.52 -1.77 8.09
CA PRO A 93 -8.49 -1.51 9.11
C PRO A 93 -8.99 -1.73 10.55
N THR A 94 -10.29 -1.88 10.78
CA THR A 94 -10.92 -1.97 12.11
C THR A 94 -10.25 -2.99 13.05
N PRO A 95 -9.90 -4.24 12.63
CA PRO A 95 -9.30 -5.20 13.56
C PRO A 95 -7.95 -4.72 14.10
N LEU A 96 -7.09 -4.17 13.24
CA LEU A 96 -5.81 -3.61 13.66
C LEU A 96 -6.01 -2.44 14.62
N LEU A 97 -6.88 -1.48 14.26
CA LEU A 97 -7.11 -0.29 15.07
C LEU A 97 -7.67 -0.65 16.44
N LYS A 98 -8.63 -1.58 16.52
CA LYS A 98 -9.14 -2.12 17.78
C LYS A 98 -8.07 -2.84 18.61
N MET A 99 -7.11 -3.46 17.96
CA MET A 99 -6.00 -4.10 18.66
C MET A 99 -5.06 -3.05 19.30
N VAL A 100 -4.69 -2.02 18.56
CA VAL A 100 -3.75 -0.99 19.05
C VAL A 100 -4.38 0.00 20.03
N THR A 101 -5.71 0.07 20.14
CA THR A 101 -6.42 0.83 21.17
C THR A 101 -6.58 0.09 22.48
N LYS A 102 -6.26 -1.23 22.56
CA LYS A 102 -6.38 -1.98 23.81
C LYS A 102 -5.44 -1.43 24.88
N LYS A 103 -5.94 -1.29 26.10
CA LYS A 103 -5.14 -0.84 27.25
C LYS A 103 -3.89 -1.72 27.41
N GLY A 104 -2.74 -1.05 27.41
CA GLY A 104 -1.45 -1.71 27.54
C GLY A 104 -0.88 -2.28 26.23
N VAL A 105 -1.49 -1.99 25.09
CA VAL A 105 -1.03 -2.43 23.77
C VAL A 105 -0.69 -1.20 22.92
N GLY A 106 0.55 -1.03 22.51
CA GLY A 106 1.02 -0.11 21.50
C GLY A 106 1.08 1.37 21.85
N GLY A 107 0.08 1.94 22.49
CA GLY A 107 0.02 3.38 22.82
C GLY A 107 -0.13 4.31 21.60
N PHE A 108 -0.51 3.80 20.44
CA PHE A 108 -0.71 4.59 19.22
C PHE A 108 -2.05 5.33 19.21
N ILE A 109 -3.07 4.74 19.82
CA ILE A 109 -4.40 5.34 19.97
C ILE A 109 -4.82 5.13 21.43
N SER A 110 -5.40 6.16 22.04
CA SER A 110 -5.88 6.07 23.43
C SER A 110 -6.99 5.03 23.57
N PRO A 111 -6.97 4.19 24.64
CA PRO A 111 -8.00 3.17 24.88
C PRO A 111 -9.41 3.72 25.14
N GLU A 112 -9.57 5.02 25.36
CA GLU A 112 -10.86 5.68 25.55
C GLU A 112 -11.68 5.78 24.24
N PHE A 113 -11.03 5.64 23.08
CA PHE A 113 -11.69 5.78 21.80
C PHE A 113 -12.31 4.47 21.33
N ASP A 114 -13.61 4.53 20.97
CA ASP A 114 -14.31 3.42 20.32
C ASP A 114 -14.01 3.44 18.81
N ILE A 115 -13.40 2.38 18.31
CA ILE A 115 -13.10 2.21 16.88
C ILE A 115 -14.31 1.59 16.18
N PRO A 116 -15.01 2.32 15.31
CA PRO A 116 -16.15 1.80 14.56
C PRO A 116 -15.72 0.78 13.49
N LEU A 117 -16.70 0.14 12.86
CA LEU A 117 -16.45 -0.59 11.62
C LEU A 117 -16.04 0.39 10.52
N MET A 118 -14.89 0.16 9.93
CA MET A 118 -14.26 0.98 8.90
C MET A 118 -13.96 0.11 7.68
N ILE A 119 -14.44 0.53 6.52
CA ILE A 119 -14.24 -0.18 5.25
C ILE A 119 -13.86 0.87 4.20
N ALA A 120 -12.81 0.62 3.43
CA ALA A 120 -12.42 1.45 2.30
C ALA A 120 -12.42 0.64 1.00
N LEU A 121 -13.04 1.21 -0.03
CA LEU A 121 -13.01 0.71 -1.40
C LEU A 121 -12.22 1.70 -2.26
N LYS A 122 -11.08 1.26 -2.76
CA LYS A 122 -10.24 2.05 -3.66
C LYS A 122 -10.42 1.55 -5.09
N ASN A 123 -10.70 2.47 -6.00
CA ASN A 123 -10.84 2.22 -7.43
C ASN A 123 -9.78 3.01 -8.16
N GLU A 124 -8.97 2.34 -8.97
CA GLU A 124 -7.88 2.93 -9.73
C GLU A 124 -8.01 2.57 -11.21
N ILE A 125 -7.74 3.55 -12.06
CA ILE A 125 -7.56 3.37 -13.49
C ILE A 125 -6.13 3.73 -13.81
N GLN A 126 -5.41 2.83 -14.45
CA GLN A 126 -4.03 2.99 -14.88
C GLN A 126 -3.93 2.88 -16.40
N LEU A 127 -3.26 3.85 -17.01
CA LEU A 127 -2.86 3.83 -18.40
C LEU A 127 -1.36 3.53 -18.45
N LYS A 128 -0.96 2.57 -19.28
CA LYS A 128 0.43 2.17 -19.48
C LYS A 128 0.82 2.35 -20.94
N ARG A 129 2.03 2.87 -21.18
CA ARG A 129 2.62 3.01 -22.50
C ARG A 129 4.03 2.43 -22.49
N THR A 130 4.27 1.43 -23.32
CA THR A 130 5.61 0.94 -23.60
C THR A 130 6.31 1.99 -24.48
N LEU A 131 7.44 2.50 -24.03
CA LEU A 131 8.22 3.51 -24.75
C LEU A 131 9.17 2.86 -25.76
N ASN A 132 9.75 1.72 -25.34
CA ASN A 132 10.59 0.83 -26.14
C ASN A 132 10.58 -0.57 -25.49
N ASP A 133 11.36 -1.52 -26.00
CA ASP A 133 11.37 -2.91 -25.51
C ASP A 133 11.74 -3.05 -24.02
N SER A 134 12.31 -2.02 -23.41
CA SER A 134 12.81 -2.08 -22.03
C SER A 134 12.09 -1.12 -21.07
N TRP A 135 11.32 -0.13 -21.55
CA TRP A 135 10.82 0.95 -20.71
C TRP A 135 9.31 1.14 -20.80
N LEU A 136 8.69 1.29 -19.66
CA LEU A 136 7.25 1.47 -19.47
C LEU A 136 6.97 2.77 -18.70
N LEU A 137 6.10 3.60 -19.25
CA LEU A 137 5.52 4.76 -18.56
C LEU A 137 4.10 4.42 -18.13
N SER A 138 3.71 4.82 -16.93
CA SER A 138 2.34 4.62 -16.43
C SER A 138 1.80 5.84 -15.72
N GLY A 139 0.51 6.13 -15.95
CA GLY A 139 -0.26 7.14 -15.22
C GLY A 139 -1.44 6.47 -14.54
N THR A 140 -1.69 6.77 -13.26
CA THR A 140 -2.83 6.20 -12.51
C THR A 140 -3.63 7.32 -11.88
N ALA A 141 -4.96 7.24 -11.99
CA ALA A 141 -5.90 8.03 -11.22
C ALA A 141 -6.73 7.11 -10.33
N GLY A 142 -6.92 7.48 -9.08
CA GLY A 142 -7.63 6.67 -8.10
C GLY A 142 -8.60 7.48 -7.24
N LEU A 143 -9.72 6.84 -6.90
CA LEU A 143 -10.72 7.31 -5.96
C LEU A 143 -10.86 6.27 -4.84
N THR A 144 -10.70 6.69 -3.61
CA THR A 144 -10.98 5.88 -2.43
C THR A 144 -12.27 6.38 -1.79
N LEU A 145 -13.21 5.47 -1.58
CA LEU A 145 -14.44 5.70 -0.83
C LEU A 145 -14.34 4.97 0.50
N ALA A 146 -14.69 5.63 1.60
CA ALA A 146 -14.61 5.07 2.93
C ALA A 146 -15.95 5.12 3.65
N TYR A 147 -16.27 4.02 4.32
CA TYR A 147 -17.42 3.89 5.19
C TYR A 147 -16.98 3.73 6.64
N CYS A 148 -17.62 4.48 7.53
CA CYS A 148 -17.54 4.30 8.98
C CYS A 148 -18.95 4.12 9.54
N SER A 149 -19.15 3.08 10.37
CA SER A 149 -20.46 2.83 10.99
C SER A 149 -20.88 3.91 12.01
N LYS A 150 -19.90 4.66 12.54
CA LYS A 150 -20.10 5.83 13.41
C LYS A 150 -19.13 6.94 13.00
N LYS A 151 -19.38 8.17 13.45
CA LYS A 151 -18.42 9.27 13.29
C LYS A 151 -17.12 8.93 14.02
N LEU A 152 -16.00 9.04 13.31
CA LEU A 152 -14.68 8.83 13.86
C LEU A 152 -14.20 10.10 14.60
N ASP A 153 -13.65 9.95 15.80
CA ASP A 153 -13.01 11.05 16.52
C ASP A 153 -11.68 11.39 15.82
N LYS A 154 -11.43 12.65 15.53
CA LYS A 154 -10.21 13.11 14.84
C LYS A 154 -8.91 12.71 15.58
N ARG A 155 -9.00 12.50 16.89
CA ARG A 155 -7.87 12.07 17.73
C ARG A 155 -7.54 10.57 17.64
N THR A 156 -8.38 9.77 16.93
CA THR A 156 -8.14 8.34 16.72
C THR A 156 -7.16 8.06 15.56
N THR A 157 -6.50 9.09 15.05
CA THR A 157 -5.53 8.95 13.96
C THR A 157 -4.20 8.36 14.43
N ILE A 158 -3.50 7.71 13.51
CA ILE A 158 -2.13 7.25 13.70
C ILE A 158 -1.24 8.18 12.87
N ASP A 159 -0.50 9.05 13.55
CA ASP A 159 0.42 10.00 12.94
C ASP A 159 1.75 9.32 12.57
N LEU A 160 1.66 8.38 11.65
CA LEU A 160 2.81 7.71 11.06
C LEU A 160 2.86 7.95 9.55
N PRO A 161 4.06 8.07 8.99
CA PRO A 161 4.25 8.19 7.55
C PRO A 161 3.54 7.02 6.84
N VAL A 162 2.99 7.28 5.67
CA VAL A 162 2.20 6.32 4.87
C VAL A 162 0.85 5.96 5.49
N VAL A 163 0.76 5.81 6.82
CA VAL A 163 -0.46 5.35 7.51
C VAL A 163 -1.49 6.48 7.56
N PHE A 164 -1.10 7.68 8.02
CA PHE A 164 -2.02 8.80 8.18
C PHE A 164 -2.75 9.17 6.88
N PRO A 165 -2.09 9.36 5.72
CA PRO A 165 -2.79 9.74 4.49
C PRO A 165 -3.79 8.68 4.01
N ARG A 166 -3.62 7.42 4.43
CA ARG A 166 -4.53 6.32 4.08
C ARG A 166 -5.68 6.15 5.08
N LEU A 167 -5.45 6.50 6.35
CA LEU A 167 -6.52 6.55 7.36
C LEU A 167 -7.34 7.82 7.27
N GLY A 168 -6.77 8.93 6.81
CA GLY A 168 -7.44 10.22 6.66
C GLY A 168 -8.74 10.15 5.84
N VAL A 169 -8.82 9.24 4.88
CA VAL A 169 -10.02 9.03 4.08
C VAL A 169 -11.27 8.68 4.93
N PHE A 170 -11.10 8.09 6.10
CA PHE A 170 -12.22 7.72 6.96
C PHE A 170 -12.86 8.92 7.70
N TYR A 171 -12.15 10.04 7.81
CA TYR A 171 -12.71 11.27 8.37
C TYR A 171 -13.55 12.04 7.35
N ASN A 172 -13.11 12.02 6.08
CA ASN A 172 -13.74 12.76 4.98
C ASN A 172 -14.62 11.88 4.08
N ARG A 173 -14.56 10.54 4.25
CA ARG A 173 -15.28 9.51 3.50
C ARG A 173 -14.78 9.29 2.07
N TYR A 174 -13.92 10.14 1.52
CA TYR A 174 -13.31 9.92 0.22
C TYR A 174 -11.94 10.58 0.14
N GLY A 175 -11.14 10.11 -0.80
CA GLY A 175 -9.84 10.67 -1.14
C GLY A 175 -9.50 10.34 -2.58
N VAL A 176 -8.65 11.14 -3.20
CA VAL A 176 -8.18 10.92 -4.56
C VAL A 176 -6.67 10.76 -4.57
N ASN A 177 -6.16 10.00 -5.52
CA ASN A 177 -4.72 9.91 -5.75
C ASN A 177 -4.39 9.93 -7.23
N PHE A 178 -3.22 10.49 -7.53
CA PHE A 178 -2.62 10.45 -8.86
C PHE A 178 -1.21 9.90 -8.73
N ARG A 179 -0.86 8.95 -9.61
CA ARG A 179 0.48 8.36 -9.64
C ARG A 179 1.03 8.42 -11.06
N LEU A 180 2.30 8.79 -11.16
CA LEU A 180 3.11 8.68 -12.37
C LEU A 180 4.22 7.67 -12.09
N GLY A 181 4.34 6.64 -12.91
CA GLY A 181 5.32 5.57 -12.73
C GLY A 181 6.16 5.38 -13.98
N PHE A 182 7.42 5.03 -13.77
CA PHE A 182 8.38 4.69 -14.81
C PHE A 182 9.11 3.42 -14.39
N ALA A 183 9.16 2.43 -15.25
CA ALA A 183 9.79 1.14 -14.97
C ALA A 183 10.54 0.63 -16.20
N GLY A 184 11.61 -0.11 -15.98
CA GLY A 184 12.33 -0.73 -17.07
C GLY A 184 13.64 -1.36 -16.64
N SER A 185 14.28 -2.08 -17.58
CA SER A 185 15.52 -2.79 -17.34
C SER A 185 16.72 -1.88 -17.56
N LEU A 186 17.53 -1.72 -16.52
CA LEU A 186 18.82 -1.04 -16.57
C LEU A 186 19.91 -1.95 -17.14
N LEU A 187 19.87 -3.23 -16.74
CA LEU A 187 20.81 -4.28 -17.13
C LEU A 187 20.03 -5.61 -17.25
N PRO A 188 20.59 -6.67 -17.87
CA PRO A 188 19.88 -7.94 -18.10
C PRO A 188 19.24 -8.62 -16.88
N LYS A 189 19.64 -8.24 -15.66
CA LYS A 189 19.10 -8.79 -14.41
C LYS A 189 18.76 -7.72 -13.40
N LEU A 190 18.74 -6.47 -13.82
CA LEU A 190 18.53 -5.34 -12.92
C LEU A 190 17.45 -4.42 -13.49
N ASP A 191 16.31 -4.39 -12.83
CA ASP A 191 15.18 -3.53 -13.19
C ASP A 191 15.07 -2.35 -12.23
N LEU A 192 14.65 -1.23 -12.77
CA LEU A 192 14.30 -0.01 -12.04
C LEU A 192 12.79 0.19 -12.07
N LEU A 193 12.22 0.53 -10.91
CA LEU A 193 10.88 1.09 -10.81
C LEU A 193 10.95 2.37 -10.00
N THR A 194 10.44 3.46 -10.57
CA THR A 194 10.26 4.72 -9.86
C THR A 194 8.83 5.19 -9.99
N ASP A 195 8.24 5.69 -8.92
CA ASP A 195 6.91 6.30 -8.98
C ASP A 195 6.80 7.55 -8.09
N LEU A 196 5.96 8.47 -8.55
CA LEU A 196 5.50 9.65 -7.84
C LEU A 196 4.01 9.49 -7.59
N ASN A 197 3.57 9.57 -6.34
CA ASN A 197 2.17 9.47 -5.97
C ASN A 197 1.76 10.66 -5.13
N VAL A 198 0.67 11.29 -5.51
CA VAL A 198 0.08 12.42 -4.80
C VAL A 198 -1.28 11.99 -4.27
N LEU A 199 -1.52 12.20 -2.98
CA LEU A 199 -2.77 11.90 -2.32
C LEU A 199 -3.42 13.19 -1.86
N PHE A 200 -4.72 13.32 -2.12
CA PHE A 200 -5.54 14.42 -1.66
C PHE A 200 -6.72 13.90 -0.85
N LEU A 201 -6.97 14.55 0.29
CA LEU A 201 -8.10 14.31 1.17
C LEU A 201 -8.97 15.59 1.21
N PRO A 202 -9.82 15.82 0.21
CA PRO A 202 -10.56 17.07 0.08
C PRO A 202 -11.41 17.33 1.33
N GLY A 203 -11.38 18.57 1.86
CA GLY A 203 -12.13 18.96 3.04
C GLY A 203 -11.46 18.64 4.39
N MET A 204 -10.23 18.12 4.38
CA MET A 204 -9.37 18.02 5.57
C MET A 204 -8.36 19.17 5.61
N GLU A 205 -7.97 19.58 6.81
CA GLU A 205 -6.88 20.55 7.02
C GLU A 205 -5.55 19.92 6.60
N GLU A 206 -5.32 18.65 7.01
CA GLU A 206 -4.16 17.85 6.62
C GLU A 206 -4.52 17.00 5.38
N GLY A 207 -4.73 17.68 4.25
CA GLY A 207 -5.33 17.09 3.05
C GLY A 207 -4.37 16.63 1.97
N PHE A 208 -3.06 16.79 2.16
CA PHE A 208 -2.08 16.55 1.12
C PHE A 208 -0.94 15.64 1.57
N ALA A 209 -0.61 14.65 0.73
CA ALA A 209 0.63 13.89 0.86
C ALA A 209 1.24 13.58 -0.51
N PHE A 210 2.55 13.63 -0.57
CA PHE A 210 3.37 13.28 -1.73
C PHE A 210 4.29 12.12 -1.35
N GLU A 211 4.38 11.14 -2.23
CA GLU A 211 5.26 9.98 -2.06
C GLU A 211 6.09 9.79 -3.33
N HIS A 212 7.40 9.68 -3.17
CA HIS A 212 8.31 9.21 -4.21
C HIS A 212 8.90 7.88 -3.79
N LYS A 213 8.78 6.87 -4.66
CA LYS A 213 9.36 5.55 -4.44
C LYS A 213 10.33 5.22 -5.56
N ASN A 214 11.44 4.61 -5.18
CA ASN A 214 12.43 4.07 -6.10
C ASN A 214 12.83 2.67 -5.64
N LEU A 215 12.77 1.69 -6.54
CA LEU A 215 13.15 0.30 -6.30
C LEU A 215 14.05 -0.20 -7.42
N LEU A 216 15.11 -0.86 -7.02
CA LEU A 216 15.94 -1.70 -7.87
C LEU A 216 15.60 -3.15 -7.58
N THR A 217 15.28 -3.91 -8.61
CA THR A 217 14.98 -5.34 -8.52
C THR A 217 16.08 -6.12 -9.20
N TRP A 218 16.76 -7.00 -8.45
CA TRP A 218 17.80 -7.86 -8.97
C TRP A 218 17.28 -9.30 -9.04
N THR A 219 17.25 -9.85 -10.25
CA THR A 219 16.89 -11.25 -10.52
C THR A 219 18.04 -12.17 -10.15
N LEU A 220 17.86 -12.93 -9.07
CA LEU A 220 18.83 -13.93 -8.60
C LEU A 220 18.67 -15.24 -9.36
N SER A 221 17.44 -15.67 -9.58
CA SER A 221 17.09 -16.90 -10.28
C SER A 221 15.74 -16.76 -10.97
N ASN A 222 15.31 -17.78 -11.70
CA ASN A 222 13.98 -17.79 -12.34
C ASN A 222 12.81 -17.78 -11.34
N ARG A 223 13.08 -17.88 -10.04
CA ARG A 223 12.06 -17.95 -8.99
C ARG A 223 12.24 -16.92 -7.89
N THR A 224 13.33 -16.16 -7.89
CA THR A 224 13.67 -15.31 -6.75
C THR A 224 14.30 -14.01 -7.20
N ASP A 225 13.76 -12.90 -6.71
CA ASP A 225 14.33 -11.57 -6.87
C ASP A 225 14.59 -10.92 -5.52
N ILE A 226 15.53 -10.00 -5.47
CA ILE A 226 15.75 -9.09 -4.34
C ILE A 226 15.39 -7.69 -4.79
N GLN A 227 14.63 -6.98 -3.97
CA GLN A 227 14.32 -5.57 -4.16
C GLN A 227 14.98 -4.72 -3.08
N ILE A 228 15.62 -3.64 -3.49
CA ILE A 228 16.18 -2.62 -2.61
C ILE A 228 15.80 -1.23 -3.11
N GLY A 229 15.55 -0.32 -2.19
CA GLY A 229 15.22 1.05 -2.58
C GLY A 229 14.81 1.91 -1.42
N TYR A 230 14.00 2.93 -1.71
CA TYR A 230 13.48 3.85 -0.70
C TYR A 230 12.10 4.37 -1.06
N LYS A 231 11.42 4.89 -0.05
CA LYS A 231 10.24 5.74 -0.20
C LYS A 231 10.46 7.05 0.56
N LEU A 232 10.45 8.16 -0.16
CA LEU A 232 10.42 9.51 0.38
C LEU A 232 8.96 9.95 0.47
N ILE A 233 8.56 10.47 1.62
CA ILE A 233 7.20 10.92 1.90
C ILE A 233 7.27 12.34 2.42
N PHE A 234 6.45 13.19 1.85
CA PHE A 234 6.19 14.55 2.31
C PHE A 234 4.70 14.73 2.47
N GLY A 235 4.25 15.35 3.53
CA GLY A 235 2.82 15.58 3.69
C GLY A 235 2.47 16.41 4.90
N GLU A 236 1.19 16.75 4.93
CA GLU A 236 0.53 17.39 6.06
C GLU A 236 0.07 16.31 7.01
N TYR A 237 0.45 16.43 8.28
CA TYR A 237 0.11 15.51 9.36
C TYR A 237 -0.47 16.29 10.54
N PRO A 238 -1.17 15.65 11.49
CA PRO A 238 -1.74 16.33 12.66
C PRO A 238 -0.72 17.13 13.47
N PHE A 239 0.56 16.75 13.45
CA PHE A 239 1.66 17.46 14.12
C PHE A 239 2.50 18.33 13.17
N GLY A 240 1.94 18.73 12.03
CA GLY A 240 2.55 19.63 11.07
C GLY A 240 3.12 18.93 9.83
N ILE A 241 3.77 19.71 8.97
CA ILE A 241 4.38 19.21 7.74
C ILE A 241 5.62 18.40 8.08
N GLN A 242 5.71 17.18 7.53
CA GLN A 242 6.80 16.24 7.82
C GLN A 242 7.39 15.63 6.56
N TRP A 243 8.70 15.33 6.63
CA TRP A 243 9.44 14.55 5.64
C TRP A 243 9.90 13.24 6.27
N HIS A 244 9.73 12.14 5.54
CA HIS A 244 10.17 10.83 5.98
C HIS A 244 10.87 10.10 4.84
N LEU A 245 12.03 9.51 5.13
CA LEU A 245 12.74 8.62 4.21
C LEU A 245 12.72 7.21 4.81
N LEU A 246 12.08 6.29 4.10
CA LEU A 246 11.95 4.89 4.50
C LEU A 246 12.78 4.02 3.57
N PRO A 247 13.80 3.31 4.07
CA PRO A 247 14.51 2.29 3.28
C PRO A 247 13.58 1.11 3.02
N LEU A 248 13.69 0.51 1.84
CA LEU A 248 12.90 -0.63 1.41
C LEU A 248 13.83 -1.79 1.06
N LEU A 249 13.50 -2.97 1.55
CA LEU A 249 14.13 -4.24 1.20
C LEU A 249 13.05 -5.32 1.14
N ASP A 250 13.02 -6.10 0.08
CA ASP A 250 12.09 -7.23 -0.06
C ASP A 250 12.73 -8.39 -0.82
N PHE A 251 12.15 -9.56 -0.63
CA PHE A 251 12.47 -10.78 -1.36
C PHE A 251 11.20 -11.27 -2.05
N LEU A 252 11.25 -11.49 -3.34
CA LEU A 252 10.14 -11.97 -4.15
C LEU A 252 10.33 -13.43 -4.52
N TRP A 253 9.25 -14.18 -4.51
CA TRP A 253 9.17 -15.56 -4.97
C TRP A 253 8.09 -15.71 -6.03
N HIS A 254 8.43 -16.44 -7.10
CA HIS A 254 7.56 -16.73 -8.24
C HIS A 254 7.40 -18.24 -8.41
N TRP A 255 6.20 -18.74 -8.66
CA TRP A 255 5.91 -20.14 -8.97
C TRP A 255 4.62 -20.36 -9.76
#